data_6442f6d6806f15761b1b679610ae9a33
#
_entry.id   6442f6d6806f15761b1b679610ae9a33
#
_cell.length_a   1.000
_cell.length_b   1.000
_cell.length_c   1.000
_cell.angle_alpha   90.00
_cell.angle_beta   90.00
_cell.angle_gamma   90.00
#
_symmetry.space_group_name_H-M   'P 1'
#
loop_
_entity.id
_entity.type
_entity.pdbx_description
1 polymer ?
#
loop_
_entity_poly.entity_id
_entity_poly.type
_entity_poly.pdbx_seq_one_letter_code
_entity_poly.pdbx_strand_id
1 'polypeptide(L)'
;LVSSAHCKDGNCYDEALLDKLSNRLTGRNQFIVLHQNGSHGPAYDQRYPESMRVYNPVCNTNKLQDCSTQEVINAYDNTIRYTDYFLSKVIDWLTTRQSAYNTVMVYVSDHGESLGENNLYLHGMPYAIAPRNQKNVPFIFWASSGFYRDRDLNKECLVNLKNKEFNHDNIFHSFLGLLDIHTRHAKPERDIY
;
A
#
# COMPACT_ATOMS: atom_id res chain seq x y z
N LEU A 1 0.60 -12.75 -15.91
CA LEU A 1 0.65 -13.14 -14.48
C LEU A 1 0.29 -14.61 -14.23
N VAL A 2 -0.36 -15.29 -15.17
CA VAL A 2 -0.91 -16.66 -15.00
C VAL A 2 0.17 -17.74 -14.77
N SER A 3 1.46 -17.44 -14.94
CA SER A 3 2.57 -18.39 -14.74
C SER A 3 3.47 -18.02 -13.53
N SER A 4 2.98 -17.23 -12.59
CA SER A 4 3.72 -16.88 -11.38
C SER A 4 3.64 -17.99 -10.34
N ALA A 5 4.74 -18.22 -9.61
CA ALA A 5 4.78 -19.11 -8.46
C ALA A 5 3.85 -18.64 -7.31
N HIS A 6 3.46 -17.36 -7.35
CA HIS A 6 2.56 -16.72 -6.37
C HIS A 6 1.08 -16.76 -6.80
N CYS A 7 0.74 -17.54 -7.85
CA CYS A 7 -0.64 -17.69 -8.33
C CYS A 7 -1.11 -19.13 -8.15
N LYS A 8 -2.32 -19.31 -7.63
CA LYS A 8 -2.98 -20.61 -7.49
C LYS A 8 -4.45 -20.47 -7.91
N ASP A 9 -4.95 -21.37 -8.75
CA ASP A 9 -6.35 -21.46 -9.19
C ASP A 9 -6.90 -20.14 -9.74
N GLY A 10 -6.08 -19.37 -10.47
CA GLY A 10 -6.47 -18.09 -11.06
C GLY A 10 -6.35 -16.89 -10.11
N ASN A 11 -6.12 -17.11 -8.81
CA ASN A 11 -5.87 -16.07 -7.82
C ASN A 11 -4.36 -15.89 -7.60
N CYS A 12 -3.91 -14.65 -7.54
CA CYS A 12 -2.51 -14.32 -7.30
C CYS A 12 -2.38 -13.52 -6.01
N TYR A 13 -1.36 -13.86 -5.23
CA TYR A 13 -0.91 -13.00 -4.12
C TYR A 13 -0.14 -11.79 -4.66
N ASP A 14 -0.08 -10.72 -3.88
CA ASP A 14 0.54 -9.46 -4.30
C ASP A 14 2.02 -9.59 -4.69
N GLU A 15 2.76 -10.58 -4.17
CA GLU A 15 4.13 -10.87 -4.59
C GLU A 15 4.27 -11.13 -6.09
N ALA A 16 3.21 -11.59 -6.78
CA ALA A 16 3.20 -11.75 -8.23
C ALA A 16 3.48 -10.43 -8.98
N LEU A 17 3.22 -9.27 -8.37
CA LEU A 17 3.52 -7.96 -8.92
C LEU A 17 5.04 -7.74 -9.09
N LEU A 18 5.86 -8.40 -8.28
CA LEU A 18 7.31 -8.32 -8.33
C LEU A 18 7.94 -9.29 -9.37
N ASP A 19 7.16 -10.29 -9.82
CA ASP A 19 7.64 -11.25 -10.77
C ASP A 19 8.05 -10.58 -12.09
N LYS A 20 9.29 -10.85 -12.53
CA LYS A 20 9.85 -10.30 -13.77
C LYS A 20 9.88 -8.76 -13.83
N LEU A 21 9.68 -8.05 -12.69
CA LEU A 21 9.70 -6.60 -12.66
C LEU A 21 11.05 -6.05 -13.17
N SER A 22 12.16 -6.71 -12.80
CA SER A 22 13.50 -6.35 -13.27
C SER A 22 13.65 -6.40 -14.79
N ASN A 23 12.91 -7.27 -15.48
CA ASN A 23 12.97 -7.42 -16.93
C ASN A 23 12.25 -6.28 -17.68
N ARG A 24 11.52 -5.44 -16.94
CA ARG A 24 10.78 -4.29 -17.50
C ARG A 24 11.55 -2.98 -17.35
N LEU A 25 12.72 -3.00 -16.69
CA LEU A 25 13.54 -1.79 -16.54
C LEU A 25 14.18 -1.40 -17.88
N THR A 26 14.06 -0.11 -18.22
CA THR A 26 14.53 0.44 -19.52
C THR A 26 15.88 1.16 -19.43
N GLY A 27 16.49 1.24 -18.25
CA GLY A 27 17.71 2.00 -18.01
C GLY A 27 17.49 3.54 -17.93
N ARG A 28 16.23 4.00 -17.90
CA ARG A 28 15.84 5.41 -17.78
C ARG A 28 15.07 5.63 -16.49
N ASN A 29 14.78 6.89 -16.14
CA ASN A 29 13.85 7.21 -15.05
C ASN A 29 12.50 6.55 -15.31
N GLN A 30 11.94 5.90 -14.29
CA GLN A 30 10.71 5.14 -14.42
C GLN A 30 9.80 5.43 -13.22
N PHE A 31 8.51 5.53 -13.50
CA PHE A 31 7.43 5.52 -12.52
C PHE A 31 6.70 4.18 -12.64
N ILE A 32 6.69 3.41 -11.56
CA ILE A 32 6.10 2.08 -11.52
C ILE A 32 4.94 2.09 -10.54
N VAL A 33 3.77 1.67 -10.98
CA VAL A 33 2.60 1.49 -10.12
C VAL A 33 2.38 0.00 -9.88
N LEU A 34 2.42 -0.41 -8.61
CA LEU A 34 2.09 -1.76 -8.16
C LEU A 34 0.71 -1.70 -7.50
N HIS A 35 -0.33 -2.11 -8.21
CA HIS A 35 -1.68 -2.11 -7.69
C HIS A 35 -1.96 -3.44 -6.98
N GLN A 36 -1.98 -3.40 -5.65
CA GLN A 36 -2.18 -4.55 -4.78
C GLN A 36 -3.67 -4.90 -4.64
N ASN A 37 -3.96 -6.17 -4.40
CA ASN A 37 -5.23 -6.57 -3.82
C ASN A 37 -5.31 -6.17 -2.33
N GLY A 38 -4.17 -6.19 -1.65
CA GLY A 38 -4.03 -5.76 -0.28
C GLY A 38 -5.02 -6.46 0.67
N SER A 39 -5.66 -5.65 1.50
CA SER A 39 -6.64 -6.11 2.49
C SER A 39 -8.09 -6.04 2.01
N HIS A 40 -8.33 -6.10 0.71
CA HIS A 40 -9.68 -5.98 0.14
C HIS A 40 -10.58 -7.18 0.52
N GLY A 41 -11.71 -6.87 1.19
CA GLY A 41 -12.73 -7.85 1.59
C GLY A 41 -13.63 -8.33 0.44
N PRO A 42 -14.59 -9.22 0.76
CA PRO A 42 -14.80 -9.88 2.05
C PRO A 42 -13.90 -11.10 2.31
N ALA A 43 -13.21 -11.65 1.32
CA ALA A 43 -12.41 -12.86 1.41
C ALA A 43 -10.99 -12.58 1.94
N TYR A 44 -10.87 -12.02 3.14
CA TYR A 44 -9.58 -11.69 3.74
C TYR A 44 -8.65 -12.89 3.88
N ASP A 45 -9.18 -14.06 4.22
CA ASP A 45 -8.45 -15.32 4.36
C ASP A 45 -7.73 -15.78 3.07
N GLN A 46 -8.14 -15.26 1.92
CA GLN A 46 -7.58 -15.57 0.59
C GLN A 46 -6.54 -14.53 0.12
N ARG A 47 -6.27 -13.48 0.89
CA ARG A 47 -5.38 -12.37 0.50
C ARG A 47 -3.92 -12.63 0.86
N TYR A 48 -3.62 -13.67 1.61
CA TYR A 48 -2.27 -14.03 2.05
C TYR A 48 -2.05 -15.55 1.94
N PRO A 49 -0.81 -16.02 1.76
CA PRO A 49 -0.50 -17.44 1.78
C PRO A 49 -0.59 -18.00 3.20
N GLU A 50 -0.88 -19.29 3.33
CA GLU A 50 -1.02 -19.97 4.62
C GLU A 50 0.18 -19.77 5.56
N SER A 51 1.39 -19.66 5.01
CA SER A 51 2.60 -19.37 5.77
C SER A 51 2.60 -18.00 6.47
N MET A 52 1.72 -17.09 6.05
CA MET A 52 1.55 -15.77 6.65
C MET A 52 0.41 -15.71 7.67
N ARG A 53 -0.36 -16.78 7.82
CA ARG A 53 -1.43 -16.89 8.82
C ARG A 53 -0.84 -17.08 10.21
N VAL A 54 -0.89 -16.05 11.03
CA VAL A 54 -0.40 -16.05 12.43
C VAL A 54 -1.57 -15.93 13.41
N TYR A 55 -2.52 -15.06 13.09
CA TYR A 55 -3.68 -14.84 13.93
C TYR A 55 -4.78 -15.86 13.60
N ASN A 56 -5.28 -16.56 14.63
CA ASN A 56 -6.28 -17.62 14.51
C ASN A 56 -7.27 -17.56 15.68
N PRO A 57 -8.51 -18.09 15.55
CA PRO A 57 -9.11 -18.55 14.29
C PRO A 57 -9.40 -17.42 13.33
N VAL A 58 -9.60 -17.72 12.03
CA VAL A 58 -9.94 -16.73 11.00
C VAL A 58 -11.33 -16.97 10.42
N CYS A 59 -11.99 -15.89 10.02
CA CYS A 59 -13.20 -15.96 9.20
C CYS A 59 -12.82 -16.46 7.80
N ASN A 60 -13.35 -17.61 7.40
CA ASN A 60 -13.06 -18.29 6.13
C ASN A 60 -14.27 -18.30 5.17
N THR A 61 -15.16 -17.35 5.32
CA THR A 61 -16.36 -17.17 4.47
C THR A 61 -16.50 -15.72 4.05
N ASN A 62 -17.12 -15.50 2.88
CA ASN A 62 -17.46 -14.15 2.39
C ASN A 62 -18.63 -13.50 3.15
N LYS A 63 -19.32 -14.25 4.02
CA LYS A 63 -20.40 -13.75 4.87
C LYS A 63 -19.81 -13.38 6.24
N LEU A 64 -19.17 -12.23 6.32
CA LEU A 64 -18.45 -11.78 7.52
C LEU A 64 -19.34 -11.75 8.78
N GLN A 65 -20.64 -11.51 8.61
CA GLN A 65 -21.63 -11.51 9.70
C GLN A 65 -21.87 -12.90 10.33
N ASP A 66 -21.47 -13.97 9.65
CA ASP A 66 -21.58 -15.35 10.15
C ASP A 66 -20.37 -15.73 11.04
N CYS A 67 -19.34 -14.90 11.07
CA CYS A 67 -18.16 -15.07 11.89
C CYS A 67 -18.22 -14.20 13.16
N SER A 68 -17.46 -14.58 14.17
CA SER A 68 -17.22 -13.69 15.31
C SER A 68 -16.37 -12.51 14.90
N THR A 69 -16.53 -11.39 15.60
CA THR A 69 -15.71 -10.18 15.34
C THR A 69 -14.21 -10.48 15.41
N GLN A 70 -13.79 -11.35 16.33
CA GLN A 70 -12.38 -11.72 16.46
C GLN A 70 -11.85 -12.49 15.25
N GLU A 71 -12.65 -13.39 14.67
CA GLU A 71 -12.27 -14.13 13.45
C GLU A 71 -12.12 -13.20 12.25
N VAL A 72 -12.99 -12.19 12.12
CA VAL A 72 -12.88 -11.17 11.07
C VAL A 72 -11.61 -10.33 11.27
N ILE A 73 -11.35 -9.85 12.49
CA ILE A 73 -10.15 -9.09 12.83
C ILE A 73 -8.89 -9.92 12.55
N ASN A 74 -8.84 -11.17 13.00
CA ASN A 74 -7.68 -12.04 12.78
C ASN A 74 -7.40 -12.26 11.29
N ALA A 75 -8.45 -12.46 10.49
CA ALA A 75 -8.32 -12.61 9.04
C ALA A 75 -7.76 -11.32 8.41
N TYR A 76 -8.27 -10.16 8.80
CA TYR A 76 -7.80 -8.85 8.34
C TYR A 76 -6.36 -8.55 8.80
N ASP A 77 -6.02 -8.79 10.04
CA ASP A 77 -4.65 -8.54 10.58
C ASP A 77 -3.60 -9.39 9.87
N ASN A 78 -3.94 -10.62 9.46
CA ASN A 78 -3.05 -11.41 8.61
C ASN A 78 -2.82 -10.77 7.24
N THR A 79 -3.82 -10.08 6.66
CA THR A 79 -3.63 -9.32 5.41
C THR A 79 -2.70 -8.13 5.59
N ILE A 80 -2.82 -7.40 6.71
CA ILE A 80 -1.94 -6.28 7.06
C ILE A 80 -0.50 -6.77 7.20
N ARG A 81 -0.31 -7.88 7.91
CA ARG A 81 1.00 -8.52 8.05
C ARG A 81 1.60 -8.91 6.69
N TYR A 82 0.78 -9.43 5.78
CA TYR A 82 1.23 -9.78 4.44
C TYR A 82 1.56 -8.55 3.60
N THR A 83 0.79 -7.47 3.72
CA THR A 83 1.11 -6.18 3.08
C THR A 83 2.45 -5.64 3.57
N ASP A 84 2.73 -5.65 4.87
CA ASP A 84 4.02 -5.26 5.44
C ASP A 84 5.18 -6.10 4.85
N TYR A 85 5.02 -7.41 4.80
CA TYR A 85 5.97 -8.31 4.15
C TYR A 85 6.18 -7.97 2.67
N PHE A 86 5.11 -7.73 1.92
CA PHE A 86 5.19 -7.33 0.52
C PHE A 86 5.97 -6.02 0.34
N LEU A 87 5.68 -5.00 1.15
CA LEU A 87 6.39 -3.73 1.12
C LEU A 87 7.87 -3.90 1.46
N SER A 88 8.22 -4.79 2.39
CA SER A 88 9.63 -5.11 2.67
C SER A 88 10.33 -5.67 1.43
N LYS A 89 9.67 -6.55 0.65
CA LYS A 89 10.21 -7.08 -0.62
C LYS A 89 10.38 -6.00 -1.69
N VAL A 90 9.47 -5.02 -1.75
CA VAL A 90 9.61 -3.85 -2.63
C VAL A 90 10.85 -3.05 -2.23
N ILE A 91 11.04 -2.78 -0.93
CA ILE A 91 12.20 -2.05 -0.41
C ILE A 91 13.50 -2.82 -0.71
N ASP A 92 13.53 -4.13 -0.48
CA ASP A 92 14.67 -4.99 -0.81
C ASP A 92 15.01 -4.88 -2.31
N TRP A 93 14.00 -4.99 -3.17
CA TRP A 93 14.16 -4.88 -4.60
C TRP A 93 14.71 -3.51 -5.03
N LEU A 94 14.22 -2.42 -4.44
CA LEU A 94 14.73 -1.06 -4.68
C LEU A 94 16.15 -0.89 -4.15
N THR A 95 16.46 -1.45 -2.98
CA THR A 95 17.77 -1.37 -2.34
C THR A 95 18.86 -1.99 -3.21
N THR A 96 18.59 -3.15 -3.84
CA THR A 96 19.56 -3.78 -4.75
C THR A 96 19.87 -2.96 -6.01
N ARG A 97 19.14 -1.87 -6.26
CA ARG A 97 19.29 -1.01 -7.45
C ARG A 97 19.88 0.37 -7.16
N GLN A 98 20.24 0.65 -5.93
CA GLN A 98 20.76 1.96 -5.51
C GLN A 98 22.11 2.32 -6.15
N SER A 99 22.84 1.34 -6.70
CA SER A 99 24.07 1.61 -7.47
C SER A 99 23.79 2.28 -8.83
N ALA A 100 22.58 2.09 -9.38
CA ALA A 100 22.21 2.58 -10.71
C ALA A 100 21.10 3.64 -10.68
N TYR A 101 20.30 3.68 -9.61
CA TYR A 101 19.13 4.55 -9.51
C TYR A 101 19.01 5.20 -8.13
N ASN A 102 18.54 6.43 -8.10
CA ASN A 102 17.97 7.05 -6.89
C ASN A 102 16.53 6.57 -6.74
N THR A 103 16.30 5.68 -5.76
CA THR A 103 15.04 4.94 -5.63
C THR A 103 14.16 5.51 -4.53
N VAL A 104 12.84 5.52 -4.77
CA VAL A 104 11.81 5.95 -3.81
C VAL A 104 10.61 5.02 -3.91
N MET A 105 9.95 4.79 -2.78
CA MET A 105 8.66 4.11 -2.68
C MET A 105 7.67 4.99 -1.93
N VAL A 106 6.49 5.13 -2.47
CA VAL A 106 5.32 5.69 -1.79
C VAL A 106 4.26 4.60 -1.76
N TYR A 107 3.77 4.29 -0.58
CA TYR A 107 2.61 3.41 -0.39
C TYR A 107 1.48 4.19 0.23
N VAL A 108 0.30 4.02 -0.31
CA VAL A 108 -0.95 4.56 0.23
C VAL A 108 -2.09 3.59 -0.08
N SER A 109 -2.97 3.37 0.89
CA SER A 109 -4.22 2.66 0.61
C SER A 109 -5.25 3.63 0.04
N ASP A 110 -6.09 3.15 -0.87
CA ASP A 110 -7.19 3.93 -1.46
C ASP A 110 -8.35 4.16 -0.48
N HIS A 111 -8.62 3.19 0.40
CA HIS A 111 -9.59 3.28 1.50
C HIS A 111 -9.22 2.33 2.64
N GLY A 112 -9.91 2.46 3.74
CA GLY A 112 -9.88 1.50 4.84
C GLY A 112 -11.12 0.58 4.83
N GLU A 113 -11.25 -0.26 5.85
CA GLU A 113 -12.31 -1.27 5.98
C GLU A 113 -12.97 -1.21 7.35
N SER A 114 -14.29 -1.41 7.38
CA SER A 114 -15.04 -1.70 8.60
C SER A 114 -15.11 -3.20 8.82
N LEU A 115 -14.84 -3.66 10.05
CA LEU A 115 -14.72 -5.06 10.41
C LEU A 115 -15.87 -5.56 11.31
N GLY A 116 -17.01 -4.86 11.28
CA GLY A 116 -18.20 -5.18 12.07
C GLY A 116 -18.57 -4.12 13.11
N GLU A 117 -17.84 -3.01 13.19
CA GLU A 117 -18.19 -1.91 14.08
C GLU A 117 -19.58 -1.34 13.71
N ASN A 118 -20.47 -1.27 14.69
CA ASN A 118 -21.88 -0.87 14.48
C ASN A 118 -22.61 -1.70 13.40
N ASN A 119 -22.28 -2.98 13.25
CA ASN A 119 -22.77 -3.86 12.19
C ASN A 119 -22.38 -3.40 10.76
N LEU A 120 -21.37 -2.56 10.62
CA LEU A 120 -20.82 -2.17 9.33
C LEU A 120 -19.64 -3.06 8.96
N TYR A 121 -19.64 -3.55 7.74
CA TYR A 121 -18.56 -4.34 7.16
C TYR A 121 -18.11 -3.73 5.85
N LEU A 122 -16.85 -3.97 5.50
CA LEU A 122 -16.26 -3.52 4.24
C LEU A 122 -16.21 -1.97 4.15
N HIS A 123 -16.30 -1.46 2.94
CA HIS A 123 -16.24 -0.05 2.59
C HIS A 123 -17.43 0.35 1.69
N GLY A 124 -17.44 1.61 1.21
CA GLY A 124 -18.44 2.09 0.25
C GLY A 124 -19.51 2.99 0.86
N MET A 125 -19.42 3.33 2.14
CA MET A 125 -20.28 4.35 2.72
C MET A 125 -19.98 5.73 2.09
N PRO A 126 -21.01 6.57 1.83
CA PRO A 126 -20.77 7.94 1.40
C PRO A 126 -19.80 8.66 2.35
N TYR A 127 -18.83 9.40 1.82
CA TYR A 127 -17.71 9.98 2.59
C TYR A 127 -18.17 10.80 3.80
N ALA A 128 -19.29 11.53 3.69
CA ALA A 128 -19.83 12.36 4.77
C ALA A 128 -20.22 11.56 6.02
N ILE A 129 -20.68 10.31 5.85
CA ILE A 129 -21.16 9.45 6.95
C ILE A 129 -20.28 8.21 7.15
N ALA A 130 -19.27 8.00 6.30
CA ALA A 130 -18.36 6.89 6.43
C ALA A 130 -17.60 6.95 7.76
N PRO A 131 -17.49 5.83 8.49
CA PRO A 131 -16.73 5.78 9.73
C PRO A 131 -15.24 6.04 9.48
N ARG A 132 -14.53 6.42 10.54
CA ARG A 132 -13.10 6.72 10.48
C ARG A 132 -12.29 5.56 9.90
N ASN A 133 -12.66 4.33 10.22
CA ASN A 133 -11.98 3.11 9.76
C ASN A 133 -11.97 2.94 8.23
N GLN A 134 -12.97 3.50 7.54
CA GLN A 134 -13.01 3.50 6.07
C GLN A 134 -12.23 4.66 5.43
N LYS A 135 -11.86 5.69 6.21
CA LYS A 135 -11.23 6.92 5.72
C LYS A 135 -9.77 7.08 6.12
N ASN A 136 -9.40 6.58 7.30
CA ASN A 136 -8.03 6.64 7.78
C ASN A 136 -7.21 5.52 7.18
N VAL A 137 -6.23 5.89 6.37
CA VAL A 137 -5.36 4.95 5.67
C VAL A 137 -3.90 5.23 5.97
N PRO A 138 -3.03 4.21 5.92
CA PRO A 138 -1.60 4.41 6.06
C PRO A 138 -1.03 5.11 4.81
N PHE A 139 -0.04 5.97 5.06
CA PHE A 139 0.81 6.56 4.04
C PHE A 139 2.27 6.30 4.44
N ILE A 140 3.02 5.60 3.60
CA ILE A 140 4.40 5.21 3.86
C ILE A 140 5.31 5.78 2.77
N PHE A 141 6.36 6.46 3.20
CA PHE A 141 7.41 6.96 2.32
C PHE A 141 8.74 6.30 2.68
N TRP A 142 9.42 5.77 1.69
CA TRP A 142 10.79 5.28 1.81
C TRP A 142 11.62 5.75 0.61
N ALA A 143 12.85 6.16 0.84
CA ALA A 143 13.74 6.59 -0.22
C ALA A 143 15.21 6.22 0.08
N SER A 144 15.98 6.00 -0.98
CA SER A 144 17.43 5.82 -0.88
C SER A 144 18.13 7.11 -0.46
N SER A 145 19.32 7.00 0.11
CA SER A 145 20.12 8.16 0.46
C SER A 145 20.47 9.02 -0.76
N GLY A 146 20.62 8.39 -1.93
CA GLY A 146 20.82 9.11 -3.19
C GLY A 146 19.61 9.96 -3.57
N PHE A 147 18.39 9.44 -3.40
CA PHE A 147 17.17 10.19 -3.68
C PHE A 147 17.01 11.42 -2.77
N TYR A 148 17.29 11.28 -1.47
CA TYR A 148 17.27 12.41 -0.52
C TYR A 148 18.20 13.54 -0.96
N ARG A 149 19.43 13.21 -1.39
CA ARG A 149 20.41 14.22 -1.85
C ARG A 149 20.00 14.85 -3.17
N ASP A 150 19.53 14.03 -4.11
CA ASP A 150 19.16 14.47 -5.46
C ASP A 150 17.97 15.43 -5.45
N ARG A 151 17.05 15.24 -4.51
CA ARG A 151 15.85 16.05 -4.34
C ARG A 151 15.90 17.07 -3.22
N ASP A 152 17.05 17.22 -2.57
CA ASP A 152 17.25 18.12 -1.41
C ASP A 152 16.21 17.93 -0.30
N LEU A 153 15.79 16.66 -0.08
CA LEU A 153 14.79 16.34 0.92
C LEU A 153 15.40 16.24 2.31
N ASN A 154 14.87 17.03 3.25
CA ASN A 154 15.28 16.98 4.64
C ASN A 154 14.54 15.90 5.41
N LYS A 155 15.28 14.89 5.91
CA LYS A 155 14.69 13.76 6.67
C LYS A 155 14.00 14.20 7.96
N GLU A 156 14.54 15.21 8.66
CA GLU A 156 13.92 15.70 9.89
C GLU A 156 12.57 16.37 9.60
N CYS A 157 12.49 17.14 8.51
CA CYS A 157 11.22 17.72 8.06
C CYS A 157 10.19 16.62 7.80
N LEU A 158 10.57 15.56 7.08
CA LEU A 158 9.66 14.43 6.80
C LEU A 158 9.24 13.69 8.06
N VAL A 159 10.14 13.46 9.01
CA VAL A 159 9.79 12.85 10.32
C VAL A 159 8.78 13.71 11.08
N ASN A 160 8.88 15.04 11.00
CA ASN A 160 7.94 15.95 11.64
C ASN A 160 6.54 15.94 11.00
N LEU A 161 6.43 15.48 9.75
CA LEU A 161 5.16 15.34 9.04
C LEU A 161 4.34 14.11 9.50
N LYS A 162 4.93 13.13 10.18
CA LYS A 162 4.26 11.89 10.61
C LYS A 162 2.98 12.09 11.42
N ASN A 163 2.84 13.24 12.10
CA ASN A 163 1.68 13.59 12.92
C ASN A 163 0.74 14.59 12.24
N LYS A 164 1.01 14.98 11.00
CA LYS A 164 0.13 15.85 10.22
C LYS A 164 -0.90 15.01 9.48
N GLU A 165 -2.10 15.55 9.35
CA GLU A 165 -3.15 14.94 8.54
C GLU A 165 -3.01 15.38 7.09
N PHE A 166 -3.01 14.40 6.20
CA PHE A 166 -3.06 14.57 4.76
C PHE A 166 -4.26 13.81 4.20
N ASN A 167 -4.60 14.05 2.96
CA ASN A 167 -5.65 13.32 2.27
C ASN A 167 -5.22 12.95 0.84
N HIS A 168 -6.04 12.19 0.12
CA HIS A 168 -5.72 11.73 -1.22
C HIS A 168 -5.51 12.87 -2.24
N ASP A 169 -6.06 14.07 -1.99
CA ASP A 169 -5.82 15.24 -2.84
C ASP A 169 -4.35 15.70 -2.84
N ASN A 170 -3.58 15.33 -1.81
CA ASN A 170 -2.16 15.63 -1.75
C ASN A 170 -1.33 14.75 -2.70
N ILE A 171 -1.80 13.53 -3.01
CA ILE A 171 -1.00 12.50 -3.71
C ILE A 171 -0.55 12.97 -5.09
N PHE A 172 -1.48 13.50 -5.90
CA PHE A 172 -1.16 13.98 -7.24
C PHE A 172 -0.05 15.05 -7.22
N HIS A 173 -0.18 16.03 -6.34
CA HIS A 173 0.75 17.15 -6.23
C HIS A 173 2.11 16.70 -5.70
N SER A 174 2.11 15.78 -4.74
CA SER A 174 3.33 15.20 -4.17
C SER A 174 4.10 14.35 -5.20
N PHE A 175 3.42 13.61 -6.06
CA PHE A 175 4.09 12.91 -7.16
C PHE A 175 4.69 13.87 -8.19
N LEU A 176 4.04 14.99 -8.49
CA LEU A 176 4.63 16.00 -9.36
C LEU A 176 5.93 16.56 -8.76
N GLY A 177 5.94 16.87 -7.46
CA GLY A 177 7.15 17.32 -6.75
C GLY A 177 8.25 16.26 -6.75
N LEU A 178 7.94 15.02 -6.32
CA LEU A 178 8.93 13.93 -6.31
C LEU A 178 9.55 13.63 -7.68
N LEU A 179 8.78 13.81 -8.77
CA LEU A 179 9.23 13.57 -10.13
C LEU A 179 9.81 14.80 -10.82
N ASP A 180 9.83 15.96 -10.14
CA ASP A 180 10.31 17.24 -10.67
C ASP A 180 9.53 17.65 -11.94
N ILE A 181 8.22 17.49 -11.89
CA ILE A 181 7.32 17.83 -13.01
C ILE A 181 6.69 19.19 -12.77
N HIS A 182 7.09 20.19 -13.55
CA HIS A 182 6.53 21.51 -13.48
C HIS A 182 5.33 21.65 -14.43
N THR A 183 4.17 21.96 -13.87
CA THR A 183 2.92 22.13 -14.62
C THR A 183 2.02 23.16 -13.95
N ARG A 184 1.16 23.82 -14.76
CA ARG A 184 0.14 24.76 -14.25
C ARG A 184 -0.91 24.09 -13.33
N HIS A 185 -0.95 22.76 -13.30
CA HIS A 185 -1.89 22.00 -12.47
C HIS A 185 -1.29 21.64 -11.09
N ALA A 186 0.02 21.83 -10.91
CA ALA A 186 0.67 21.64 -9.61
C ALA A 186 0.17 22.70 -8.62
N LYS A 187 -0.09 22.28 -7.39
CA LYS A 187 -0.42 23.14 -6.24
C LYS A 187 0.60 22.88 -5.15
N PRO A 188 1.62 23.76 -5.02
CA PRO A 188 2.69 23.56 -4.04
C PRO A 188 2.18 23.40 -2.60
N GLU A 189 1.08 24.07 -2.27
CA GLU A 189 0.45 23.97 -0.94
C GLU A 189 -0.15 22.58 -0.64
N ARG A 190 -0.26 21.72 -1.64
CA ARG A 190 -0.72 20.32 -1.53
C ARG A 190 0.39 19.30 -1.68
N ASP A 191 1.60 19.74 -2.00
CA ASP A 191 2.76 18.86 -1.99
C ASP A 191 3.18 18.56 -0.55
N ILE A 192 3.45 17.28 -0.26
CA ILE A 192 3.84 16.82 1.08
C ILE A 192 5.35 16.98 1.30
N TYR A 193 6.14 17.05 0.23
CA TYR A 193 7.60 16.98 0.26
C TYR A 193 8.29 18.31 0.07
#